data_ae49ecb8cc64661ef4d6a350b0011d90
#
_entry.id   ae49ecb8cc64661ef4d6a350b0011d90
#
_cell.length_a   1.000
_cell.length_b   1.000
_cell.length_c   1.000
_cell.angle_alpha   90.00
_cell.angle_beta   90.00
_cell.angle_gamma   90.00
#
_symmetry.space_group_name_H-M   'P 1'
#
loop_
_entity.id
_entity.type
_entity.pdbx_description
1 polymer ?
#
loop_
_entity_poly.entity_id
_entity_poly.type
_entity_poly.pdbx_seq_one_letter_code
_entity_poly.pdbx_strand_id
1 'polypeptide(L)'
;MVDVGTDPATGKRKQLTRTFGRLKEAQAEYARITVRRNEGAFVSRNKMTVNEWLDQWLAKKAEDLEETTISTYRVTLDRVRGRLGHIRLQELSEDDVEAWMLWALREGRVRPTKAGPGLGVTSVEMSLTRLKEALNRAVARRLVAVNVAQEITIPRKVRKAERRAKAEVLPWSAAEVHSFVIAVKGDRLYAPLLLSLMGLRPAEVCGMRWADLDLDKATLAIANTRTLVGNKTVVEKDTKSLAGERDLPLPTLVKAALRNFKATQAAEKRAAGQAYEDSGYVLVDELGTPLNVRQLREQAYKVMAENALRRVRLYDARASCFTYLANNGVPDHLLARWAGHTDVRTTQRWYVKPDVEDLRSAADTWSGLTGPPTPVVREM
;
A
#
# COMPACT_ATOMS: atom_id res chain seq x y z
N MET A 1 45.92 4.81 -25.11
CA MET A 1 45.57 4.50 -23.72
C MET A 1 44.99 5.77 -23.10
N VAL A 2 43.82 5.68 -22.47
CA VAL A 2 43.13 6.83 -21.82
C VAL A 2 42.86 6.45 -20.36
N ASP A 3 43.15 7.37 -19.45
CA ASP A 3 42.75 7.23 -18.06
C ASP A 3 41.25 7.51 -17.93
N VAL A 4 40.51 6.55 -17.42
CA VAL A 4 39.04 6.61 -17.29
C VAL A 4 38.59 6.71 -15.83
N GLY A 5 39.49 7.05 -14.92
CA GLY A 5 39.22 7.25 -13.50
C GLY A 5 39.64 6.05 -12.65
N THR A 6 39.07 5.95 -11.46
CA THR A 6 39.37 4.91 -10.46
C THR A 6 38.24 3.91 -10.39
N ASP A 7 38.55 2.62 -10.30
CA ASP A 7 37.57 1.57 -10.08
C ASP A 7 36.98 1.73 -8.65
N PRO A 8 35.67 1.97 -8.52
CA PRO A 8 35.07 2.22 -7.19
C PRO A 8 35.09 0.99 -6.27
N ALA A 9 35.27 -0.20 -6.81
CA ALA A 9 35.33 -1.44 -6.02
C ALA A 9 36.74 -1.75 -5.50
N THR A 10 37.79 -1.37 -6.27
CA THR A 10 39.17 -1.74 -5.93
C THR A 10 40.06 -0.55 -5.61
N GLY A 11 39.62 0.69 -5.80
CA GLY A 11 40.42 1.90 -5.63
C GLY A 11 41.55 2.05 -6.65
N LYS A 12 41.71 1.13 -7.59
CA LYS A 12 42.78 1.16 -8.57
C LYS A 12 42.45 2.03 -9.77
N ARG A 13 43.48 2.67 -10.32
CA ARG A 13 43.39 3.49 -11.54
C ARG A 13 42.97 2.60 -12.72
N LYS A 14 41.93 3.00 -13.44
CA LYS A 14 41.40 2.29 -14.59
C LYS A 14 41.81 2.96 -15.89
N GLN A 15 42.46 2.21 -16.76
CA GLN A 15 42.91 2.69 -18.06
C GLN A 15 42.20 1.92 -19.18
N LEU A 16 41.74 2.65 -20.20
CA LEU A 16 41.13 2.09 -21.39
C LEU A 16 42.17 2.06 -22.49
N THR A 17 42.53 0.84 -22.97
CA THR A 17 43.40 0.66 -24.11
C THR A 17 42.60 0.18 -25.31
N ARG A 18 42.76 0.85 -26.45
CA ARG A 18 42.16 0.46 -27.72
C ARG A 18 43.21 0.55 -28.81
N THR A 19 43.20 -0.39 -29.76
CA THR A 19 44.04 -0.37 -30.93
C THR A 19 43.24 -0.01 -32.17
N PHE A 20 43.80 0.87 -33.00
CA PHE A 20 43.17 1.35 -34.23
C PHE A 20 44.11 1.16 -35.40
N GLY A 21 43.55 0.95 -36.57
CA GLY A 21 44.35 0.83 -37.81
C GLY A 21 44.88 2.15 -38.32
N ARG A 22 44.27 3.30 -37.95
CA ARG A 22 44.65 4.63 -38.39
C ARG A 22 44.75 5.62 -37.24
N LEU A 23 45.77 6.46 -37.26
CA LEU A 23 45.99 7.49 -36.21
C LEU A 23 44.82 8.45 -36.05
N LYS A 24 44.19 8.85 -37.17
CA LYS A 24 43.03 9.77 -37.17
C LYS A 24 41.83 9.17 -36.39
N GLU A 25 41.61 7.87 -36.51
CA GLU A 25 40.55 7.17 -35.77
C GLU A 25 40.86 7.11 -34.28
N ALA A 26 42.10 6.87 -33.90
CA ALA A 26 42.56 6.89 -32.53
C ALA A 26 42.41 8.26 -31.87
N GLN A 27 42.76 9.33 -32.62
CA GLN A 27 42.62 10.72 -32.13
C GLN A 27 41.14 11.11 -31.97
N ALA A 28 40.27 10.77 -32.93
CA ALA A 28 38.84 11.03 -32.84
C ALA A 28 38.21 10.31 -31.63
N GLU A 29 38.56 9.05 -31.42
CA GLU A 29 38.04 8.29 -30.26
C GLU A 29 38.59 8.81 -28.94
N TYR A 30 39.87 9.21 -28.91
CA TYR A 30 40.47 9.84 -27.73
C TYR A 30 39.74 11.13 -27.35
N ALA A 31 39.51 12.01 -28.33
CA ALA A 31 38.76 13.26 -28.13
C ALA A 31 37.35 13.00 -27.61
N ARG A 32 36.62 12.01 -28.20
CA ARG A 32 35.28 11.62 -27.80
C ARG A 32 35.21 11.09 -26.36
N ILE A 33 36.19 10.27 -25.97
CA ILE A 33 36.28 9.76 -24.59
C ILE A 33 36.60 10.87 -23.61
N THR A 34 37.51 11.79 -23.99
CA THR A 34 37.92 12.90 -23.14
C THR A 34 36.77 13.89 -22.91
N VAL A 35 36.01 14.25 -23.95
CA VAL A 35 34.81 15.09 -23.83
C VAL A 35 33.81 14.42 -22.89
N ARG A 36 33.41 13.18 -23.14
CA ARG A 36 32.45 12.44 -22.28
C ARG A 36 32.93 12.29 -20.83
N ARG A 37 34.24 12.17 -20.64
CA ARG A 37 34.83 12.12 -19.29
C ARG A 37 34.69 13.48 -18.58
N ASN A 38 35.02 14.57 -19.29
CA ASN A 38 34.95 15.92 -18.73
C ASN A 38 33.50 16.35 -18.43
N GLU A 39 32.56 15.92 -19.23
CA GLU A 39 31.12 16.07 -19.01
C GLU A 39 30.56 15.11 -17.92
N GLY A 40 31.41 14.28 -17.35
CA GLY A 40 30.98 13.27 -16.37
C GLY A 40 30.13 12.12 -16.95
N ALA A 41 29.95 12.08 -18.26
CA ALA A 41 29.11 11.13 -18.98
C ALA A 41 29.85 9.85 -19.41
N PHE A 42 31.13 9.69 -19.07
CA PHE A 42 31.89 8.48 -19.39
C PHE A 42 31.46 7.31 -18.52
N VAL A 43 30.95 6.26 -19.17
CA VAL A 43 30.55 5.00 -18.55
C VAL A 43 31.53 3.91 -18.99
N SER A 44 32.22 3.28 -18.03
CA SER A 44 33.10 2.16 -18.32
C SER A 44 32.30 0.93 -18.70
N ARG A 45 32.73 0.21 -19.72
CA ARG A 45 32.08 -1.08 -20.09
C ARG A 45 32.10 -2.04 -18.92
N ASN A 46 30.95 -2.62 -18.61
CA ASN A 46 30.79 -3.69 -17.65
C ASN A 46 29.89 -4.79 -18.23
N LYS A 47 29.99 -5.98 -17.64
CA LYS A 47 29.18 -7.14 -18.06
C LYS A 47 27.96 -7.36 -17.17
N MET A 48 27.72 -6.45 -16.22
CA MET A 48 26.64 -6.54 -15.24
C MET A 48 25.28 -6.65 -15.95
N THR A 49 24.48 -7.59 -15.55
CA THR A 49 23.10 -7.76 -16.02
C THR A 49 22.13 -6.88 -15.22
N VAL A 50 20.93 -6.71 -15.74
CA VAL A 50 19.84 -6.02 -15.01
C VAL A 50 19.55 -6.75 -13.70
N ASN A 51 19.55 -8.09 -13.66
CA ASN A 51 19.35 -8.86 -12.43
C ASN A 51 20.40 -8.55 -11.38
N GLU A 52 21.66 -8.63 -11.73
CA GLU A 52 22.78 -8.36 -10.81
C GLU A 52 22.72 -6.92 -10.25
N TRP A 53 22.33 -5.97 -11.09
CA TRP A 53 22.13 -4.60 -10.64
C TRP A 53 20.96 -4.46 -9.68
N LEU A 54 19.81 -5.07 -10.00
CA LEU A 54 18.63 -5.04 -9.14
C LEU A 54 18.88 -5.71 -7.79
N ASP A 55 19.71 -6.77 -7.74
CA ASP A 55 20.11 -7.40 -6.47
C ASP A 55 20.92 -6.45 -5.60
N GLN A 56 21.94 -5.78 -6.18
CA GLN A 56 22.75 -4.79 -5.46
C GLN A 56 21.91 -3.61 -4.98
N TRP A 57 21.00 -3.14 -5.82
CA TRP A 57 20.12 -2.02 -5.48
C TRP A 57 19.14 -2.37 -4.36
N LEU A 58 18.52 -3.56 -4.41
CA LEU A 58 17.63 -4.05 -3.36
C LEU A 58 18.36 -4.30 -2.04
N ALA A 59 19.56 -4.87 -2.08
CA ALA A 59 20.38 -5.07 -0.89
C ALA A 59 20.66 -3.73 -0.19
N LYS A 60 21.02 -2.69 -0.97
CA LYS A 60 21.23 -1.35 -0.41
C LYS A 60 19.97 -0.70 0.14
N LYS A 61 18.82 -0.91 -0.53
CA LYS A 61 17.52 -0.43 -0.05
C LYS A 61 17.06 -1.14 1.23
N ALA A 62 17.46 -2.39 1.43
CA ALA A 62 17.11 -3.17 2.62
C ALA A 62 17.79 -2.66 3.90
N GLU A 63 18.87 -1.87 3.78
CA GLU A 63 19.52 -1.24 4.95
C GLU A 63 18.64 -0.13 5.56
N ASP A 64 17.84 0.57 4.75
CA ASP A 64 17.07 1.75 5.16
C ASP A 64 15.55 1.50 5.20
N LEU A 65 15.06 0.48 4.51
CA LEU A 65 13.64 0.25 4.33
C LEU A 65 13.15 -0.95 5.14
N GLU A 66 11.95 -0.83 5.59
CA GLU A 66 11.20 -1.88 6.29
C GLU A 66 10.99 -3.14 5.44
N GLU A 67 11.06 -4.33 6.05
CA GLU A 67 10.91 -5.63 5.37
C GLU A 67 9.61 -5.73 4.55
N THR A 68 8.49 -5.18 5.06
CA THR A 68 7.22 -5.11 4.31
C THR A 68 7.36 -4.34 3.01
N THR A 69 8.14 -3.27 3.01
CA THR A 69 8.41 -2.44 1.83
C THR A 69 9.34 -3.16 0.87
N ILE A 70 10.44 -3.74 1.38
CA ILE A 70 11.39 -4.52 0.58
C ILE A 70 10.73 -5.74 -0.06
N SER A 71 9.88 -6.45 0.68
CA SER A 71 9.08 -7.56 0.12
C SER A 71 8.22 -7.11 -1.05
N THR A 72 7.59 -5.93 -0.95
CA THR A 72 6.83 -5.34 -2.05
C THR A 72 7.73 -4.98 -3.23
N TYR A 73 8.93 -4.44 -2.99
CA TYR A 73 9.91 -4.14 -4.05
C TYR A 73 10.37 -5.40 -4.77
N ARG A 74 10.68 -6.47 -4.03
CA ARG A 74 11.03 -7.78 -4.61
C ARG A 74 9.93 -8.28 -5.55
N VAL A 75 8.68 -8.37 -5.06
CA VAL A 75 7.54 -8.83 -5.86
C VAL A 75 7.29 -7.98 -7.10
N THR A 76 7.45 -6.66 -7.01
CA THR A 76 7.25 -5.77 -8.18
C THR A 76 8.38 -5.91 -9.19
N LEU A 77 9.62 -6.11 -8.74
CA LEU A 77 10.77 -6.28 -9.62
C LEU A 77 10.91 -7.70 -10.19
N ASP A 78 10.41 -8.75 -9.52
CA ASP A 78 10.39 -10.11 -10.06
C ASP A 78 9.66 -10.16 -11.40
N ARG A 79 8.65 -9.33 -11.60
CA ARG A 79 7.93 -9.19 -12.88
C ARG A 79 8.80 -8.59 -13.99
N VAL A 80 9.75 -7.73 -13.63
CA VAL A 80 10.73 -7.13 -14.54
C VAL A 80 11.83 -8.14 -14.85
N ARG A 81 12.35 -8.82 -13.82
CA ARG A 81 13.44 -9.78 -13.90
C ARG A 81 13.18 -10.90 -14.88
N GLY A 82 11.96 -11.41 -14.92
CA GLY A 82 11.59 -12.53 -15.78
C GLY A 82 11.83 -12.29 -17.28
N ARG A 83 11.81 -11.03 -17.71
CA ARG A 83 12.03 -10.68 -19.13
C ARG A 83 13.26 -9.81 -19.40
N LEU A 84 13.58 -8.90 -18.49
CA LEU A 84 14.67 -7.95 -18.69
C LEU A 84 15.94 -8.33 -17.91
N GLY A 85 15.82 -9.24 -16.94
CA GLY A 85 16.89 -9.53 -16.00
C GLY A 85 18.18 -10.09 -16.61
N HIS A 86 18.10 -10.83 -17.71
CA HIS A 86 19.23 -11.42 -18.39
C HIS A 86 19.99 -10.43 -19.30
N ILE A 87 19.35 -9.31 -19.66
CA ILE A 87 19.95 -8.30 -20.53
C ILE A 87 21.08 -7.61 -19.76
N ARG A 88 22.19 -7.30 -20.46
CA ARG A 88 23.24 -6.48 -19.86
C ARG A 88 22.72 -5.08 -19.58
N LEU A 89 23.03 -4.55 -18.41
CA LEU A 89 22.52 -3.26 -17.97
C LEU A 89 22.81 -2.12 -18.96
N GLN A 90 23.94 -2.16 -19.66
CA GLN A 90 24.34 -1.18 -20.67
C GLN A 90 23.74 -1.44 -22.06
N GLU A 91 23.14 -2.60 -22.28
CA GLU A 91 22.49 -2.98 -23.53
C GLU A 91 20.96 -2.87 -23.43
N LEU A 92 20.42 -2.65 -22.22
CA LEU A 92 19.00 -2.42 -22.03
C LEU A 92 18.55 -1.18 -22.81
N SER A 93 17.55 -1.34 -23.67
CA SER A 93 16.98 -0.28 -24.49
C SER A 93 15.62 0.18 -24.01
N GLU A 94 15.16 1.32 -24.51
CA GLU A 94 13.80 1.81 -24.30
C GLU A 94 12.76 0.82 -24.86
N ASP A 95 13.01 0.28 -26.05
CA ASP A 95 12.15 -0.72 -26.70
C ASP A 95 11.95 -1.97 -25.86
N ASP A 96 13.01 -2.45 -25.18
CA ASP A 96 12.92 -3.61 -24.28
C ASP A 96 11.96 -3.34 -23.13
N VAL A 97 12.06 -2.15 -22.52
CA VAL A 97 11.22 -1.77 -21.38
C VAL A 97 9.79 -1.54 -21.83
N GLU A 98 9.56 -0.92 -23.00
CA GLU A 98 8.22 -0.74 -23.56
C GLU A 98 7.58 -2.09 -23.92
N ALA A 99 8.31 -2.98 -24.58
CA ALA A 99 7.85 -4.33 -24.90
C ALA A 99 7.50 -5.14 -23.64
N TRP A 100 8.32 -5.01 -22.58
CA TRP A 100 8.01 -5.60 -21.27
C TRP A 100 6.72 -5.02 -20.68
N MET A 101 6.55 -3.71 -20.72
CA MET A 101 5.35 -3.03 -20.17
C MET A 101 4.09 -3.50 -20.90
N LEU A 102 4.12 -3.52 -22.24
CA LEU A 102 2.99 -3.97 -23.06
C LEU A 102 2.65 -5.45 -22.81
N TRP A 103 3.67 -6.30 -22.72
CA TRP A 103 3.47 -7.70 -22.35
C TRP A 103 2.88 -7.84 -20.94
N ALA A 104 3.40 -7.11 -19.97
CA ALA A 104 2.90 -7.17 -18.59
C ALA A 104 1.42 -6.82 -18.48
N LEU A 105 0.97 -5.83 -19.27
CA LEU A 105 -0.45 -5.45 -19.35
C LEU A 105 -1.33 -6.54 -20.02
N ARG A 106 -0.79 -7.34 -20.93
CA ARG A 106 -1.54 -8.36 -21.67
C ARG A 106 -1.49 -9.75 -21.02
N GLU A 107 -0.33 -10.16 -20.53
CA GLU A 107 0.00 -11.55 -20.18
C GLU A 107 0.79 -11.70 -18.87
N GLY A 108 1.08 -10.60 -18.17
CA GLY A 108 2.04 -10.57 -17.05
C GLY A 108 1.60 -11.27 -15.77
N ARG A 109 0.45 -11.92 -15.70
CA ARG A 109 0.01 -12.68 -14.51
C ARG A 109 0.56 -14.10 -14.54
N VAL A 110 1.18 -14.51 -13.43
CA VAL A 110 1.62 -15.89 -13.22
C VAL A 110 0.41 -16.85 -13.17
N ARG A 111 -0.70 -16.40 -12.60
CA ARG A 111 -1.96 -17.16 -12.53
C ARG A 111 -3.07 -16.28 -13.11
N PRO A 112 -3.66 -16.68 -14.25
CA PRO A 112 -4.78 -15.98 -14.83
C PRO A 112 -5.96 -15.92 -13.83
N THR A 113 -6.69 -14.83 -13.87
CA THR A 113 -7.91 -14.63 -13.05
C THR A 113 -9.10 -14.36 -13.99
N LYS A 114 -10.32 -14.24 -13.43
CA LYS A 114 -11.49 -13.81 -14.19
C LYS A 114 -11.30 -12.47 -14.93
N ALA A 115 -10.35 -11.64 -14.45
CA ALA A 115 -9.98 -10.38 -15.10
C ALA A 115 -8.95 -10.54 -16.26
N GLY A 116 -8.62 -11.78 -16.64
CA GLY A 116 -7.69 -12.09 -17.72
C GLY A 116 -6.24 -12.31 -17.28
N PRO A 117 -5.33 -12.55 -18.25
CA PRO A 117 -3.94 -12.89 -18.02
C PRO A 117 -3.02 -11.69 -17.76
N GLY A 118 -3.46 -10.47 -18.11
CA GLY A 118 -2.69 -9.24 -17.94
C GLY A 118 -2.65 -8.72 -16.51
N LEU A 119 -1.58 -8.02 -16.15
CA LEU A 119 -1.51 -7.28 -14.89
C LEU A 119 -2.38 -6.02 -14.96
N GLY A 120 -2.94 -5.62 -13.83
CA GLY A 120 -3.59 -4.30 -13.72
C GLY A 120 -2.59 -3.15 -13.85
N VAL A 121 -3.07 -2.02 -14.36
CA VAL A 121 -2.28 -0.78 -14.57
C VAL A 121 -1.47 -0.42 -13.33
N THR A 122 -2.08 -0.39 -12.15
CA THR A 122 -1.39 -0.07 -10.90
C THR A 122 -0.19 -0.98 -10.63
N SER A 123 -0.30 -2.29 -10.92
CA SER A 123 0.79 -3.24 -10.70
C SER A 123 1.96 -3.01 -11.67
N VAL A 124 1.65 -2.69 -12.94
CA VAL A 124 2.66 -2.36 -13.94
C VAL A 124 3.33 -1.02 -13.62
N GLU A 125 2.56 -0.01 -13.19
CA GLU A 125 3.09 1.28 -12.73
C GLU A 125 4.05 1.15 -11.55
N MET A 126 3.71 0.32 -10.57
CA MET A 126 4.59 0.06 -9.43
C MET A 126 5.91 -0.57 -9.88
N SER A 127 5.85 -1.57 -10.77
CA SER A 127 7.06 -2.22 -11.30
C SER A 127 7.91 -1.24 -12.12
N LEU A 128 7.29 -0.46 -13.00
CA LEU A 128 7.96 0.55 -13.80
C LEU A 128 8.61 1.65 -12.92
N THR A 129 7.91 2.09 -11.89
CA THR A 129 8.44 3.09 -10.93
C THR A 129 9.68 2.55 -10.22
N ARG A 130 9.66 1.29 -9.76
CA ARG A 130 10.84 0.68 -9.11
C ARG A 130 11.99 0.49 -10.08
N LEU A 131 11.72 0.10 -11.33
CA LEU A 131 12.74 0.00 -12.36
C LEU A 131 13.38 1.36 -12.65
N LYS A 132 12.57 2.42 -12.83
CA LYS A 132 13.07 3.78 -13.02
C LYS A 132 13.96 4.24 -11.87
N GLU A 133 13.56 3.98 -10.64
CA GLU A 133 14.33 4.33 -9.44
C GLU A 133 15.68 3.61 -9.40
N ALA A 134 15.69 2.30 -9.72
CA ALA A 134 16.91 1.51 -9.80
C ALA A 134 17.83 2.01 -10.91
N LEU A 135 17.30 2.31 -12.10
CA LEU A 135 18.07 2.84 -13.23
C LEU A 135 18.59 4.27 -12.98
N ASN A 136 17.82 5.14 -12.32
CA ASN A 136 18.30 6.46 -11.88
C ASN A 136 19.52 6.32 -10.95
N ARG A 137 19.49 5.33 -10.06
CA ARG A 137 20.64 5.03 -9.20
C ARG A 137 21.83 4.48 -10.00
N ALA A 138 21.57 3.69 -11.06
CA ALA A 138 22.61 3.21 -11.97
C ALA A 138 23.29 4.38 -12.73
N VAL A 139 22.50 5.36 -13.18
CA VAL A 139 23.03 6.60 -13.79
C VAL A 139 23.88 7.37 -12.79
N ALA A 140 23.38 7.59 -11.56
CA ALA A 140 24.14 8.29 -10.50
C ALA A 140 25.45 7.58 -10.11
N ARG A 141 25.50 6.23 -10.28
CA ARG A 141 26.73 5.44 -10.07
C ARG A 141 27.57 5.29 -11.34
N ARG A 142 27.22 5.95 -12.43
CA ARG A 142 27.91 5.87 -13.73
C ARG A 142 28.03 4.44 -14.27
N LEU A 143 27.04 3.59 -14.02
CA LEU A 143 26.93 2.26 -14.58
C LEU A 143 26.29 2.27 -15.97
N VAL A 144 25.40 3.22 -16.20
CA VAL A 144 24.76 3.54 -17.49
C VAL A 144 24.78 5.04 -17.71
N ALA A 145 24.69 5.48 -18.96
CA ALA A 145 24.71 6.92 -19.28
C ALA A 145 23.36 7.61 -19.07
N VAL A 146 22.28 6.88 -19.34
CA VAL A 146 20.91 7.40 -19.26
C VAL A 146 19.98 6.34 -18.66
N ASN A 147 18.85 6.79 -18.13
CA ASN A 147 17.77 5.92 -17.72
C ASN A 147 16.80 5.70 -18.89
N VAL A 148 16.94 4.58 -19.57
CA VAL A 148 16.11 4.22 -20.73
C VAL A 148 14.62 4.03 -20.40
N ALA A 149 14.27 3.85 -19.14
CA ALA A 149 12.87 3.74 -18.71
C ALA A 149 12.23 5.10 -18.38
N GLN A 150 12.99 6.20 -18.36
CA GLN A 150 12.55 7.48 -17.78
C GLN A 150 11.25 8.01 -18.39
N GLU A 151 11.13 8.00 -19.71
CA GLU A 151 9.98 8.57 -20.43
C GLU A 151 8.86 7.55 -20.66
N ILE A 152 9.09 6.26 -20.37
CA ILE A 152 8.08 5.23 -20.59
C ILE A 152 6.91 5.41 -19.63
N THR A 153 5.71 5.50 -20.17
CA THR A 153 4.46 5.64 -19.42
C THR A 153 3.37 4.75 -19.98
N ILE A 154 2.49 4.26 -19.12
CA ILE A 154 1.34 3.47 -19.57
C ILE A 154 0.39 4.38 -20.38
N PRO A 155 -0.04 3.95 -21.57
CA PRO A 155 -0.90 4.74 -22.44
C PRO A 155 -2.21 5.17 -21.76
N ARG A 156 -2.60 6.42 -21.93
CA ARG A 156 -3.82 6.99 -21.34
C ARG A 156 -5.10 6.20 -21.68
N LYS A 157 -5.16 5.64 -22.89
CA LYS A 157 -6.29 4.79 -23.33
C LYS A 157 -6.43 3.54 -22.46
N VAL A 158 -5.31 2.88 -22.12
CA VAL A 158 -5.30 1.68 -21.27
C VAL A 158 -5.76 2.01 -19.85
N ARG A 159 -5.23 3.10 -19.27
CA ARG A 159 -5.66 3.60 -17.94
C ARG A 159 -7.16 3.90 -17.90
N LYS A 160 -7.68 4.56 -18.95
CA LYS A 160 -9.10 4.92 -19.05
C LYS A 160 -9.97 3.67 -19.21
N ALA A 161 -9.54 2.70 -20.02
CA ALA A 161 -10.25 1.44 -20.22
C ALA A 161 -10.33 0.63 -18.94
N GLU A 162 -9.20 0.44 -18.20
CA GLU A 162 -9.21 -0.27 -16.92
C GLU A 162 -10.08 0.44 -15.87
N ARG A 163 -10.01 1.78 -15.78
CA ARG A 163 -10.84 2.54 -14.85
C ARG A 163 -12.34 2.37 -15.13
N ARG A 164 -12.73 2.28 -16.41
CA ARG A 164 -14.14 2.04 -16.80
C ARG A 164 -14.57 0.61 -16.54
N ALA A 165 -13.67 -0.37 -16.75
CA ALA A 165 -13.96 -1.78 -16.53
C ALA A 165 -13.97 -2.16 -15.04
N LYS A 166 -13.30 -1.38 -14.20
CA LYS A 166 -13.24 -1.64 -12.77
C LYS A 166 -14.54 -1.19 -12.12
N ALA A 167 -15.36 -2.16 -11.71
CA ALA A 167 -16.54 -1.88 -10.91
C ALA A 167 -16.14 -1.05 -9.68
N GLU A 168 -16.85 0.00 -9.42
CA GLU A 168 -16.64 0.80 -8.23
C GLU A 168 -16.98 -0.05 -7.01
N VAL A 169 -15.99 -0.31 -6.15
CA VAL A 169 -16.22 -1.01 -4.90
C VAL A 169 -16.81 0.02 -3.94
N LEU A 170 -18.13 0.04 -3.89
CA LEU A 170 -18.86 0.90 -2.96
C LEU A 170 -18.69 0.37 -1.52
N PRO A 171 -18.45 1.22 -0.54
CA PRO A 171 -18.57 0.86 0.87
C PRO A 171 -19.96 0.33 1.19
N TRP A 172 -20.14 -0.32 2.31
CA TRP A 172 -21.48 -0.70 2.77
C TRP A 172 -22.30 0.53 3.15
N SER A 173 -23.58 0.49 2.81
CA SER A 173 -24.57 1.41 3.35
C SER A 173 -24.78 1.17 4.85
N ALA A 174 -25.41 2.10 5.54
CA ALA A 174 -25.77 1.96 6.96
C ALA A 174 -26.64 0.71 7.20
N ALA A 175 -27.57 0.41 6.30
CA ALA A 175 -28.41 -0.80 6.39
C ALA A 175 -27.59 -2.09 6.24
N GLU A 176 -26.64 -2.15 5.31
CA GLU A 176 -25.74 -3.31 5.16
C GLU A 176 -24.82 -3.49 6.37
N VAL A 177 -24.30 -2.41 6.96
CA VAL A 177 -23.54 -2.44 8.20
C VAL A 177 -24.40 -2.98 9.34
N HIS A 178 -25.64 -2.50 9.48
CA HIS A 178 -26.58 -2.99 10.50
C HIS A 178 -26.85 -4.49 10.34
N SER A 179 -27.12 -4.95 9.12
CA SER A 179 -27.32 -6.38 8.82
C SER A 179 -26.09 -7.22 9.18
N PHE A 180 -24.88 -6.73 8.90
CA PHE A 180 -23.65 -7.41 9.27
C PHE A 180 -23.48 -7.46 10.81
N VAL A 181 -23.75 -6.37 11.53
CA VAL A 181 -23.67 -6.33 13.00
C VAL A 181 -24.60 -7.36 13.63
N ILE A 182 -25.82 -7.53 13.09
CA ILE A 182 -26.75 -8.56 13.53
C ILE A 182 -26.20 -9.96 13.24
N ALA A 183 -25.71 -10.19 12.03
CA ALA A 183 -25.18 -11.48 11.60
C ALA A 183 -23.98 -11.96 12.44
N VAL A 184 -23.08 -11.04 12.83
CA VAL A 184 -21.89 -11.39 13.63
C VAL A 184 -22.15 -11.46 15.12
N LYS A 185 -23.33 -11.11 15.62
CA LYS A 185 -23.59 -10.98 17.08
C LYS A 185 -23.34 -12.26 17.87
N GLY A 186 -23.56 -13.43 17.25
CA GLY A 186 -23.28 -14.74 17.86
C GLY A 186 -21.89 -15.29 17.56
N ASP A 187 -21.09 -14.60 16.77
CA ASP A 187 -19.74 -15.05 16.40
C ASP A 187 -18.73 -14.76 17.52
N ARG A 188 -17.80 -15.71 17.76
CA ARG A 188 -16.74 -15.51 18.75
C ARG A 188 -15.93 -14.26 18.48
N LEU A 189 -15.66 -13.94 17.21
CA LEU A 189 -14.89 -12.76 16.80
C LEU A 189 -15.76 -11.49 16.66
N TYR A 190 -16.94 -11.45 17.26
CA TYR A 190 -17.83 -10.27 17.23
C TYR A 190 -17.11 -8.96 17.58
N ALA A 191 -16.40 -8.92 18.70
CA ALA A 191 -15.71 -7.71 19.13
C ALA A 191 -14.58 -7.26 18.17
N PRO A 192 -13.67 -8.13 17.71
CA PRO A 192 -12.69 -7.77 16.66
C PRO A 192 -13.32 -7.31 15.34
N LEU A 193 -14.42 -7.90 14.91
CA LEU A 193 -15.13 -7.48 13.70
C LEU A 193 -15.78 -6.11 13.86
N LEU A 194 -16.29 -5.78 15.05
CA LEU A 194 -16.77 -4.42 15.36
C LEU A 194 -15.64 -3.38 15.35
N LEU A 195 -14.45 -3.72 15.83
CA LEU A 195 -13.28 -2.83 15.72
C LEU A 195 -12.96 -2.53 14.24
N SER A 196 -13.11 -3.51 13.34
CA SER A 196 -12.97 -3.29 11.90
C SER A 196 -14.03 -2.32 11.35
N LEU A 197 -15.28 -2.43 11.81
CA LEU A 197 -16.38 -1.52 11.45
C LEU A 197 -16.22 -0.13 12.06
N MET A 198 -15.56 -0.01 13.21
CA MET A 198 -15.20 1.26 13.84
C MET A 198 -14.15 2.03 13.02
N GLY A 199 -13.63 1.43 11.97
CA GLY A 199 -12.69 2.05 11.04
C GLY A 199 -11.22 1.79 11.33
N LEU A 200 -10.86 0.84 12.20
CA LEU A 200 -9.48 0.43 12.39
C LEU A 200 -8.94 -0.28 11.14
N ARG A 201 -7.64 -0.08 10.87
CA ARG A 201 -6.97 -0.88 9.83
C ARG A 201 -6.91 -2.34 10.26
N PRO A 202 -7.04 -3.32 9.35
CA PRO A 202 -6.96 -4.74 9.74
C PRO A 202 -5.69 -5.11 10.52
N ALA A 203 -4.56 -4.46 10.21
CA ALA A 203 -3.31 -4.65 10.94
C ALA A 203 -3.35 -4.05 12.35
N GLU A 204 -4.08 -2.95 12.58
CA GLU A 204 -4.32 -2.36 13.90
C GLU A 204 -5.19 -3.27 14.76
N VAL A 205 -6.25 -3.85 14.18
CA VAL A 205 -7.10 -4.84 14.88
C VAL A 205 -6.30 -6.07 15.30
N CYS A 206 -5.43 -6.60 14.42
CA CYS A 206 -4.59 -7.74 14.73
C CYS A 206 -3.45 -7.42 15.71
N GLY A 207 -3.02 -6.16 15.79
CA GLY A 207 -1.98 -5.69 16.71
C GLY A 207 -2.51 -5.20 18.05
N MET A 208 -3.84 -5.10 18.24
CA MET A 208 -4.47 -4.60 19.45
C MET A 208 -4.19 -5.52 20.64
N ARG A 209 -3.70 -4.96 21.74
CA ARG A 209 -3.47 -5.65 22.99
C ARG A 209 -4.49 -5.22 24.04
N TRP A 210 -4.74 -6.07 25.03
CA TRP A 210 -5.62 -5.69 26.15
C TRP A 210 -5.06 -4.52 26.99
N ALA A 211 -3.74 -4.35 26.99
CA ALA A 211 -3.07 -3.21 27.63
C ALA A 211 -3.35 -1.86 26.94
N ASP A 212 -3.74 -1.88 25.66
CA ASP A 212 -4.06 -0.67 24.88
C ASP A 212 -5.52 -0.21 25.08
N LEU A 213 -6.30 -0.93 25.91
CA LEU A 213 -7.72 -0.71 26.11
C LEU A 213 -8.01 -0.28 27.56
N ASP A 214 -8.56 0.92 27.74
CA ASP A 214 -9.17 1.34 29.00
C ASP A 214 -10.70 1.21 28.89
N LEU A 215 -11.22 0.05 29.30
CA LEU A 215 -12.65 -0.23 29.20
C LEU A 215 -13.49 0.57 30.21
N ASP A 216 -12.90 1.17 31.23
CA ASP A 216 -13.63 2.02 32.18
C ASP A 216 -13.76 3.44 31.64
N LYS A 217 -12.69 4.02 31.15
CA LYS A 217 -12.70 5.30 30.44
C LYS A 217 -13.32 5.21 29.03
N ALA A 218 -13.58 4.00 28.53
CA ALA A 218 -14.07 3.75 27.19
C ALA A 218 -13.15 4.34 26.11
N THR A 219 -11.86 4.06 26.19
CA THR A 219 -10.84 4.50 25.21
C THR A 219 -9.98 3.32 24.75
N LEU A 220 -9.41 3.47 23.57
CA LEU A 220 -8.38 2.60 23.03
C LEU A 220 -7.22 3.39 22.46
N ALA A 221 -6.00 2.92 22.63
CA ALA A 221 -4.79 3.44 22.02
C ALA A 221 -4.41 2.59 20.81
N ILE A 222 -4.09 3.24 19.69
CA ILE A 222 -3.52 2.56 18.52
C ILE A 222 -2.00 2.74 18.59
N ALA A 223 -1.33 1.79 19.21
CA ALA A 223 0.13 1.82 19.40
C ALA A 223 0.86 0.80 18.52
N ASN A 224 0.20 -0.29 18.14
CA ASN A 224 0.85 -1.41 17.48
C ASN A 224 0.07 -1.88 16.24
N THR A 225 0.79 -2.49 15.30
CA THR A 225 0.23 -3.15 14.12
C THR A 225 0.86 -4.53 13.92
N ARG A 226 0.05 -5.50 13.53
CA ARG A 226 0.49 -6.86 13.25
C ARG A 226 0.05 -7.27 11.84
N THR A 227 1.01 -7.56 10.97
CA THR A 227 0.75 -7.83 9.55
C THR A 227 1.51 -9.05 9.04
N LEU A 228 1.11 -9.56 7.87
CA LEU A 228 1.78 -10.67 7.20
C LEU A 228 2.64 -10.15 6.05
N VAL A 229 3.90 -10.56 6.00
CA VAL A 229 4.83 -10.35 4.89
C VAL A 229 4.94 -11.64 4.09
N GLY A 230 4.71 -11.55 2.77
CA GLY A 230 4.76 -12.70 1.87
C GLY A 230 3.76 -13.81 2.20
N ASN A 231 2.68 -13.51 2.93
CA ASN A 231 1.68 -14.45 3.45
C ASN A 231 2.26 -15.53 4.41
N LYS A 232 3.45 -15.34 4.95
CA LYS A 232 4.14 -16.32 5.79
C LYS A 232 4.63 -15.75 7.11
N THR A 233 5.31 -14.60 7.07
CA THR A 233 5.99 -14.04 8.24
C THR A 233 5.12 -12.98 8.87
N VAL A 234 4.82 -13.13 10.17
CA VAL A 234 4.17 -12.09 10.96
C VAL A 234 5.22 -11.06 11.34
N VAL A 235 4.90 -9.80 11.07
CA VAL A 235 5.71 -8.65 11.49
C VAL A 235 4.87 -7.76 12.37
N GLU A 236 5.38 -7.52 13.56
CA GLU A 236 4.83 -6.58 14.52
C GLU A 236 5.60 -5.28 14.46
N LYS A 237 4.92 -4.17 14.60
CA LYS A 237 5.52 -2.85 14.53
C LYS A 237 4.73 -1.86 15.35
N ASP A 238 5.44 -0.92 15.93
CA ASP A 238 4.87 0.35 16.31
C ASP A 238 4.25 1.04 15.09
N THR A 239 3.30 1.92 15.31
CA THR A 239 2.64 2.62 14.21
C THR A 239 3.65 3.44 13.40
N LYS A 240 3.52 3.40 12.06
CA LYS A 240 4.49 3.98 11.11
C LYS A 240 4.69 5.50 11.21
N SER A 241 3.85 6.20 11.93
CA SER A 241 3.90 7.67 12.03
C SER A 241 3.24 8.13 13.32
N LEU A 242 3.64 9.29 13.83
CA LEU A 242 2.98 9.96 14.96
C LEU A 242 1.47 10.14 14.76
N ALA A 243 1.00 10.34 13.53
CA ALA A 243 -0.43 10.39 13.21
C ALA A 243 -1.12 9.01 13.28
N GLY A 244 -0.34 7.93 13.22
CA GLY A 244 -0.82 6.56 13.42
C GLY A 244 -1.09 6.26 14.88
N GLU A 245 -0.28 6.79 15.79
CA GLU A 245 -0.48 6.71 17.24
C GLU A 245 -1.60 7.67 17.64
N ARG A 246 -2.67 7.12 18.12
CA ARG A 246 -3.86 7.89 18.48
C ARG A 246 -4.74 7.17 19.46
N ASP A 247 -5.37 7.94 20.32
CA ASP A 247 -6.42 7.46 21.19
C ASP A 247 -7.77 7.70 20.54
N LEU A 248 -8.65 6.70 20.62
CA LEU A 248 -10.00 6.75 20.11
C LEU A 248 -11.00 6.44 21.22
N PRO A 249 -12.16 7.12 21.26
CA PRO A 249 -13.26 6.73 22.13
C PRO A 249 -13.89 5.43 21.64
N LEU A 250 -14.26 4.56 22.55
CA LEU A 250 -15.00 3.32 22.27
C LEU A 250 -16.50 3.60 22.25
N PRO A 251 -17.20 3.35 21.13
CA PRO A 251 -18.66 3.34 21.10
C PRO A 251 -19.21 2.31 22.12
N THR A 252 -20.37 2.60 22.71
CA THR A 252 -20.98 1.75 23.77
C THR A 252 -21.11 0.29 23.34
N LEU A 253 -21.53 0.02 22.11
CA LEU A 253 -21.64 -1.33 21.58
C LEU A 253 -20.29 -2.04 21.53
N VAL A 254 -19.24 -1.37 21.08
CA VAL A 254 -17.88 -1.94 20.98
C VAL A 254 -17.31 -2.21 22.36
N LYS A 255 -17.48 -1.27 23.31
CA LYS A 255 -17.08 -1.44 24.70
C LYS A 255 -17.75 -2.67 25.34
N ALA A 256 -19.06 -2.83 25.18
CA ALA A 256 -19.79 -3.99 25.70
C ALA A 256 -19.31 -5.31 25.07
N ALA A 257 -19.11 -5.34 23.75
CA ALA A 257 -18.59 -6.51 23.04
C ALA A 257 -17.19 -6.89 23.51
N LEU A 258 -16.30 -5.92 23.73
CA LEU A 258 -14.93 -6.15 24.23
C LEU A 258 -14.95 -6.69 25.68
N ARG A 259 -15.82 -6.17 26.55
CA ARG A 259 -15.97 -6.72 27.92
C ARG A 259 -16.40 -8.18 27.90
N ASN A 260 -17.41 -8.51 27.10
CA ASN A 260 -17.87 -9.89 26.94
C ASN A 260 -16.77 -10.78 26.36
N PHE A 261 -16.04 -10.31 25.37
CA PHE A 261 -14.96 -11.08 24.74
C PHE A 261 -13.80 -11.32 25.71
N LYS A 262 -13.46 -10.35 26.56
CA LYS A 262 -12.46 -10.51 27.63
C LYS A 262 -12.89 -11.59 28.62
N ALA A 263 -14.18 -11.63 28.97
CA ALA A 263 -14.73 -12.69 29.84
C ALA A 263 -14.69 -14.07 29.17
N THR A 264 -15.00 -14.15 27.86
CA THR A 264 -14.87 -15.37 27.06
C THR A 264 -13.44 -15.90 27.07
N GLN A 265 -12.46 -15.05 26.75
CA GLN A 265 -11.03 -15.42 26.77
C GLN A 265 -10.58 -15.89 28.16
N ALA A 266 -11.05 -15.25 29.24
CA ALA A 266 -10.75 -15.68 30.59
C ALA A 266 -11.34 -17.08 30.93
N ALA A 267 -12.50 -17.42 30.37
CA ALA A 267 -13.08 -18.76 30.50
C ALA A 267 -12.29 -19.79 29.67
N GLU A 268 -11.95 -19.47 28.44
CA GLU A 268 -11.10 -20.28 27.55
C GLU A 268 -9.73 -20.57 28.20
N LYS A 269 -9.08 -19.52 28.73
CA LYS A 269 -7.81 -19.67 29.46
C LYS A 269 -7.91 -20.64 30.65
N ARG A 270 -8.99 -20.56 31.43
CA ARG A 270 -9.21 -21.50 32.54
C ARG A 270 -9.43 -22.93 32.05
N ALA A 271 -10.18 -23.11 30.97
CA ALA A 271 -10.47 -24.42 30.40
C ALA A 271 -9.22 -25.07 29.76
N ALA A 272 -8.42 -24.31 29.04
CA ALA A 272 -7.21 -24.80 28.38
C ALA A 272 -6.00 -24.99 29.36
N GLY A 273 -6.00 -24.31 30.49
CA GLY A 273 -4.93 -24.41 31.49
C GLY A 273 -3.56 -24.06 30.89
N GLN A 274 -2.61 -24.97 30.99
CA GLN A 274 -1.24 -24.78 30.51
C GLN A 274 -1.12 -24.72 28.96
N ALA A 275 -2.14 -25.17 28.22
CA ALA A 275 -2.16 -25.13 26.78
C ALA A 275 -2.52 -23.75 26.25
N TYR A 276 -2.96 -22.82 27.12
CA TYR A 276 -3.30 -21.46 26.69
C TYR A 276 -2.07 -20.57 26.58
N GLU A 277 -1.90 -19.95 25.42
CA GLU A 277 -0.86 -18.93 25.18
C GLU A 277 -1.34 -17.55 25.66
N ASP A 278 -0.79 -17.04 26.77
CA ASP A 278 -1.13 -15.70 27.26
C ASP A 278 -0.36 -14.61 26.48
N SER A 279 -0.76 -14.41 25.24
CA SER A 279 -0.09 -13.47 24.31
C SER A 279 -0.41 -11.99 24.56
N GLY A 280 -1.44 -11.70 25.37
CA GLY A 280 -1.91 -10.34 25.65
C GLY A 280 -2.68 -9.66 24.51
N TYR A 281 -2.83 -10.32 23.34
CA TYR A 281 -3.59 -9.77 22.22
C TYR A 281 -5.10 -9.91 22.41
N VAL A 282 -5.84 -8.96 21.82
CA VAL A 282 -7.32 -9.00 21.76
C VAL A 282 -7.78 -10.07 20.76
N LEU A 283 -7.19 -10.08 19.55
CA LEU A 283 -7.58 -11.00 18.49
C LEU A 283 -6.76 -12.30 18.59
N VAL A 284 -7.31 -13.29 19.29
CA VAL A 284 -6.71 -14.63 19.48
C VAL A 284 -7.72 -15.73 19.17
N ASP A 285 -7.23 -16.95 18.95
CA ASP A 285 -8.07 -18.16 18.94
C ASP A 285 -8.42 -18.63 20.37
N GLU A 286 -9.07 -19.78 20.51
CA GLU A 286 -9.53 -20.35 21.77
C GLU A 286 -8.38 -20.79 22.68
N LEU A 287 -7.17 -20.97 22.13
CA LEU A 287 -5.95 -21.30 22.85
C LEU A 287 -5.06 -20.08 23.12
N GLY A 288 -5.52 -18.85 22.79
CA GLY A 288 -4.78 -17.62 23.04
C GLY A 288 -3.76 -17.28 21.97
N THR A 289 -3.61 -18.09 20.90
CA THR A 289 -2.69 -17.82 19.80
C THR A 289 -3.17 -16.65 18.95
N PRO A 290 -2.35 -15.63 18.72
CA PRO A 290 -2.79 -14.44 18.00
C PRO A 290 -3.12 -14.71 16.54
N LEU A 291 -4.35 -14.38 16.13
CA LEU A 291 -4.81 -14.49 14.75
C LEU A 291 -4.20 -13.38 13.88
N ASN A 292 -4.07 -13.66 12.60
CA ASN A 292 -3.53 -12.70 11.61
C ASN A 292 -4.64 -12.09 10.74
N VAL A 293 -4.28 -11.07 9.93
CA VAL A 293 -5.20 -10.36 9.04
C VAL A 293 -5.93 -11.30 8.06
N ARG A 294 -5.27 -12.38 7.63
CA ARG A 294 -5.90 -13.33 6.71
C ARG A 294 -7.02 -14.09 7.39
N GLN A 295 -6.79 -14.60 8.61
CA GLN A 295 -7.78 -15.35 9.40
C GLN A 295 -8.98 -14.46 9.76
N LEU A 296 -8.75 -13.21 10.22
CA LEU A 296 -9.83 -12.26 10.48
C LEU A 296 -10.68 -11.99 9.22
N ARG A 297 -10.03 -11.84 8.07
CA ARG A 297 -10.72 -11.63 6.79
C ARG A 297 -11.52 -12.85 6.35
N GLU A 298 -10.96 -14.04 6.51
CA GLU A 298 -11.64 -15.31 6.18
C GLU A 298 -12.89 -15.49 7.02
N GLN A 299 -12.83 -15.17 8.31
CA GLN A 299 -14.00 -15.21 9.20
C GLN A 299 -15.06 -14.18 8.78
N ALA A 300 -14.67 -12.92 8.49
CA ALA A 300 -15.61 -11.93 7.99
C ALA A 300 -16.30 -12.38 6.70
N TYR A 301 -15.55 -12.97 5.77
CA TYR A 301 -16.12 -13.47 4.51
C TYR A 301 -17.03 -14.67 4.69
N LYS A 302 -16.74 -15.54 5.67
CA LYS A 302 -17.61 -16.66 6.04
C LYS A 302 -18.95 -16.14 6.52
N VAL A 303 -18.96 -15.22 7.47
CA VAL A 303 -20.20 -14.59 7.98
C VAL A 303 -20.99 -13.90 6.86
N MET A 304 -20.32 -13.14 5.98
CA MET A 304 -20.99 -12.51 4.85
C MET A 304 -21.68 -13.53 3.94
N ALA A 305 -20.99 -14.65 3.63
CA ALA A 305 -21.54 -15.69 2.75
C ALA A 305 -22.72 -16.44 3.40
N GLU A 306 -22.62 -16.81 4.67
CA GLU A 306 -23.65 -17.53 5.42
C GLU A 306 -24.94 -16.72 5.60
N ASN A 307 -24.82 -15.37 5.59
CA ASN A 307 -25.95 -14.46 5.76
C ASN A 307 -26.35 -13.73 4.48
N ALA A 308 -25.91 -14.21 3.31
CA ALA A 308 -26.20 -13.63 1.99
C ALA A 308 -25.88 -12.12 1.88
N LEU A 309 -24.89 -11.64 2.62
CA LEU A 309 -24.47 -10.25 2.62
C LEU A 309 -23.49 -9.97 1.46
N ARG A 310 -23.57 -8.75 0.92
CA ARG A 310 -22.64 -8.30 -0.10
C ARG A 310 -21.21 -8.33 0.42
N ARG A 311 -20.34 -9.05 -0.30
CA ARG A 311 -18.94 -9.19 0.08
C ARG A 311 -18.18 -7.88 -0.10
N VAL A 312 -17.59 -7.37 0.98
CA VAL A 312 -16.64 -6.24 1.00
C VAL A 312 -15.34 -6.66 1.68
N ARG A 313 -14.26 -5.97 1.37
CA ARG A 313 -12.98 -6.20 2.07
C ARG A 313 -13.03 -5.54 3.45
N LEU A 314 -12.26 -6.04 4.42
CA LEU A 314 -12.14 -5.39 5.74
C LEU A 314 -11.71 -3.91 5.63
N TYR A 315 -10.92 -3.58 4.62
CA TYR A 315 -10.53 -2.19 4.36
C TYR A 315 -11.73 -1.34 3.87
N ASP A 316 -12.68 -1.93 3.18
CA ASP A 316 -13.88 -1.24 2.72
C ASP A 316 -14.89 -1.05 3.87
N ALA A 317 -14.86 -1.93 4.90
CA ALA A 317 -15.59 -1.71 6.16
C ALA A 317 -15.17 -0.41 6.84
N ARG A 318 -13.85 -0.11 6.82
CA ARG A 318 -13.32 1.19 7.27
C ARG A 318 -13.87 2.36 6.41
N ALA A 319 -13.97 2.18 5.10
CA ALA A 319 -14.56 3.18 4.22
C ALA A 319 -16.04 3.42 4.54
N SER A 320 -16.81 2.35 4.86
CA SER A 320 -18.20 2.45 5.30
C SER A 320 -18.35 3.32 6.56
N CYS A 321 -17.48 3.10 7.55
CA CYS A 321 -17.47 3.91 8.78
C CYS A 321 -17.28 5.39 8.47
N PHE A 322 -16.22 5.75 7.74
CA PHE A 322 -15.91 7.15 7.49
C PHE A 322 -16.87 7.84 6.54
N THR A 323 -17.42 7.13 5.55
CA THR A 323 -18.48 7.65 4.70
C THR A 323 -19.73 7.96 5.54
N TYR A 324 -20.13 7.03 6.42
CA TYR A 324 -21.26 7.26 7.32
C TYR A 324 -21.03 8.47 8.25
N LEU A 325 -19.87 8.56 8.88
CA LEU A 325 -19.54 9.69 9.77
C LEU A 325 -19.50 11.02 9.00
N ALA A 326 -18.94 11.05 7.80
CA ALA A 326 -18.90 12.24 6.94
C ALA A 326 -20.31 12.71 6.58
N ASN A 327 -21.18 11.80 6.15
CA ASN A 327 -22.56 12.10 5.78
C ASN A 327 -23.42 12.54 6.98
N ASN A 328 -22.99 12.21 8.21
CA ASN A 328 -23.63 12.70 9.44
C ASN A 328 -22.93 13.94 10.04
N GLY A 329 -22.18 14.68 9.24
CA GLY A 329 -21.65 16.00 9.60
C GLY A 329 -20.41 16.00 10.48
N VAL A 330 -19.71 14.85 10.62
CA VAL A 330 -18.43 14.85 11.36
C VAL A 330 -17.36 15.55 10.51
N PRO A 331 -16.70 16.60 11.04
CA PRO A 331 -15.72 17.38 10.28
C PRO A 331 -14.53 16.56 9.77
N ASP A 332 -14.05 16.86 8.58
CA ASP A 332 -12.96 16.13 7.89
C ASP A 332 -11.68 15.99 8.72
N HIS A 333 -11.33 17.02 9.51
CA HIS A 333 -10.13 16.98 10.35
C HIS A 333 -10.27 15.97 11.51
N LEU A 334 -11.48 15.80 12.07
CA LEU A 334 -11.76 14.79 13.09
C LEU A 334 -11.77 13.39 12.46
N LEU A 335 -12.34 13.24 11.26
CA LEU A 335 -12.27 11.99 10.50
C LEU A 335 -10.84 11.62 10.17
N ALA A 336 -10.01 12.56 9.75
CA ALA A 336 -8.60 12.33 9.48
C ALA A 336 -7.83 11.87 10.72
N ARG A 337 -8.08 12.51 11.87
CA ARG A 337 -7.50 12.11 13.15
C ARG A 337 -7.95 10.71 13.56
N TRP A 338 -9.26 10.43 13.48
CA TRP A 338 -9.80 9.10 13.76
C TRP A 338 -9.16 8.04 12.85
N ALA A 339 -9.04 8.35 11.57
CA ALA A 339 -8.43 7.47 10.59
C ALA A 339 -6.90 7.31 10.75
N GLY A 340 -6.22 8.21 11.45
CA GLY A 340 -4.76 8.26 11.51
C GLY A 340 -4.16 8.61 10.14
N HIS A 341 -4.69 9.64 9.48
CA HIS A 341 -4.16 10.20 8.25
C HIS A 341 -3.35 11.46 8.55
N THR A 342 -2.15 11.52 8.01
CA THR A 342 -1.29 12.72 8.10
C THR A 342 -1.78 13.87 7.24
N ASP A 343 -2.56 13.56 6.18
CA ASP A 343 -3.14 14.55 5.27
C ASP A 343 -4.66 14.36 5.16
N VAL A 344 -5.42 15.40 5.50
CA VAL A 344 -6.89 15.44 5.42
C VAL A 344 -7.39 15.14 3.99
N ARG A 345 -6.64 15.53 2.96
CA ARG A 345 -6.98 15.23 1.56
C ARG A 345 -7.14 13.73 1.31
N THR A 346 -6.41 12.90 2.07
CA THR A 346 -6.57 11.44 1.98
C THR A 346 -7.96 11.02 2.43
N THR A 347 -8.49 11.62 3.51
CA THR A 347 -9.84 11.37 4.02
C THR A 347 -10.89 11.80 2.99
N GLN A 348 -10.80 13.02 2.50
CA GLN A 348 -11.71 13.56 1.49
C GLN A 348 -11.74 12.71 0.21
N ARG A 349 -10.57 12.36 -0.32
CA ARG A 349 -10.46 11.59 -1.57
C ARG A 349 -11.06 10.19 -1.49
N TRP A 350 -10.95 9.52 -0.34
CA TRP A 350 -11.27 8.10 -0.24
C TRP A 350 -12.58 7.80 0.48
N TYR A 351 -13.02 8.69 1.37
CA TYR A 351 -14.17 8.42 2.25
C TYR A 351 -15.31 9.41 2.11
N VAL A 352 -15.05 10.66 1.74
CA VAL A 352 -16.10 11.64 1.49
C VAL A 352 -16.57 11.49 0.04
N LYS A 353 -17.56 10.64 -0.17
CA LYS A 353 -18.20 10.41 -1.48
C LYS A 353 -19.69 10.65 -1.31
N PRO A 354 -20.14 11.90 -1.36
CA PRO A 354 -21.55 12.21 -1.27
C PRO A 354 -22.29 11.58 -2.44
N ASP A 355 -23.44 10.96 -2.18
CA ASP A 355 -24.39 10.59 -3.20
C ASP A 355 -25.32 11.77 -3.56
N VAL A 356 -26.27 11.54 -4.46
CA VAL A 356 -27.20 12.61 -4.88
C VAL A 356 -28.11 13.05 -3.72
N GLU A 357 -28.43 12.14 -2.81
CA GLU A 357 -29.28 12.43 -1.63
C GLU A 357 -28.55 13.34 -0.63
N ASP A 358 -27.24 13.10 -0.43
CA ASP A 358 -26.40 13.97 0.43
C ASP A 358 -26.33 15.43 -0.08
N LEU A 359 -26.58 15.63 -1.38
CA LEU A 359 -26.60 16.97 -2.00
C LEU A 359 -27.94 17.70 -1.87
N ARG A 360 -29.00 17.03 -1.35
CA ARG A 360 -30.34 17.69 -1.21
C ARG A 360 -30.28 18.91 -0.32
N SER A 361 -29.60 18.85 0.81
CA SER A 361 -29.46 19.99 1.71
C SER A 361 -28.81 21.21 1.04
N ALA A 362 -27.85 20.98 0.14
CA ALA A 362 -27.24 22.03 -0.66
C ALA A 362 -28.24 22.59 -1.71
N ALA A 363 -29.05 21.73 -2.32
CA ALA A 363 -30.11 22.15 -3.24
C ALA A 363 -31.20 22.95 -2.54
N ASP A 364 -31.61 22.53 -1.33
CA ASP A 364 -32.58 23.26 -0.51
C ASP A 364 -32.03 24.62 -0.11
N THR A 365 -30.77 24.70 0.31
CA THR A 365 -30.11 25.97 0.60
C THR A 365 -30.05 26.87 -0.63
N TRP A 366 -29.77 26.33 -1.82
CA TRP A 366 -29.79 27.07 -3.07
C TRP A 366 -31.18 27.61 -3.43
N SER A 367 -32.23 26.82 -3.14
CA SER A 367 -33.61 27.25 -3.35
C SER A 367 -33.95 28.50 -2.54
N GLY A 368 -33.32 28.71 -1.40
CA GLY A 368 -33.44 29.96 -0.62
C GLY A 368 -32.90 31.21 -1.32
N LEU A 369 -31.98 31.07 -2.30
CA LEU A 369 -31.52 32.22 -3.09
C LEU A 369 -32.57 32.75 -4.06
N THR A 370 -33.48 31.88 -4.51
CA THR A 370 -34.52 32.19 -5.50
C THR A 370 -35.88 32.43 -4.86
N GLY A 371 -36.00 32.22 -3.55
CA GLY A 371 -37.21 32.50 -2.75
C GLY A 371 -37.33 33.99 -2.38
N PRO A 372 -38.52 34.43 -1.98
CA PRO A 372 -38.72 35.80 -1.48
C PRO A 372 -37.80 36.05 -0.29
N PRO A 373 -37.19 37.26 -0.17
CA PRO A 373 -36.25 37.56 0.92
C PRO A 373 -36.92 37.38 2.28
N THR A 374 -36.34 36.52 3.11
CA THR A 374 -36.80 36.35 4.49
C THR A 374 -36.66 37.68 5.21
N PRO A 375 -37.70 38.20 5.88
CA PRO A 375 -37.62 39.47 6.57
C PRO A 375 -36.60 39.37 7.70
N VAL A 376 -35.59 40.22 7.65
CA VAL A 376 -34.59 40.38 8.72
C VAL A 376 -35.33 40.99 9.94
N VAL A 377 -35.67 40.17 10.92
CA VAL A 377 -36.11 40.65 12.24
C VAL A 377 -34.89 41.28 12.89
N ARG A 378 -34.79 42.59 12.83
CA ARG A 378 -33.87 43.35 13.68
C ARG A 378 -34.48 43.33 15.08
N GLU A 379 -33.90 42.60 15.99
CA GLU A 379 -34.13 42.78 17.41
C GLU A 379 -33.64 44.21 17.78
N MET A 380 -34.60 45.02 18.28
CA MET A 380 -34.28 46.31 18.88
C MET A 380 -33.88 46.11 20.35
#